data_3b4b8ae31d678dae03289dd3407aaf51
#
_entry.id   3b4b8ae31d678dae03289dd3407aaf51
#
_cell.length_a   1.000
_cell.length_b   1.000
_cell.length_c   1.000
_cell.angle_alpha   90.00
_cell.angle_beta   90.00
_cell.angle_gamma   90.00
#
_symmetry.space_group_name_H-M   'P 1'
#
loop_
_entity.id
_entity.type
_entity.pdbx_description
1 polymer ?
#
loop_
_entity_poly.entity_id
_entity_poly.type
_entity_poly.pdbx_seq_one_letter_code
_entity_poly.pdbx_strand_id
1 'polypeptide(L)'
;ALTRDAGDALSAIARTVSIIQEMNPQIAAAAEQQSAVAEEINRSVLKVRDVSEQTAAASEETAAASVQLTRLSLDLQTLVDKFKL
;
A
#
# COMPACT_ATOMS: atom_id res chain seq x y z
N ALA A 1 2.93 -24.73 54.74
CA ALA A 1 1.60 -24.39 55.25
C ALA A 1 0.77 -23.76 54.16
N LEU A 2 -0.51 -24.00 54.16
CA LEU A 2 -1.46 -23.49 53.18
C LEU A 2 -1.48 -21.94 53.09
N THR A 3 -1.31 -21.30 54.25
CA THR A 3 -1.29 -19.81 54.32
C THR A 3 -0.10 -19.23 53.59
N ARG A 4 1.04 -19.87 53.67
CA ARG A 4 2.26 -19.46 53.02
C ARG A 4 2.17 -19.66 51.52
N ASP A 5 1.61 -20.79 51.10
CA ASP A 5 1.39 -21.07 49.66
C ASP A 5 0.40 -20.11 49.05
N ALA A 6 -0.68 -19.78 49.78
CA ALA A 6 -1.65 -18.79 49.32
C ALA A 6 -1.02 -17.40 49.20
N GLY A 7 -0.17 -17.03 50.18
CA GLY A 7 0.55 -15.76 50.15
C GLY A 7 1.51 -15.66 48.96
N ASP A 8 2.25 -16.76 48.71
CA ASP A 8 3.16 -16.82 47.57
C ASP A 8 2.38 -16.71 46.22
N ALA A 9 1.25 -17.40 46.14
CA ALA A 9 0.39 -17.32 44.95
C ALA A 9 -0.13 -15.89 44.71
N LEU A 10 -0.56 -15.23 45.78
CA LEU A 10 -1.03 -13.85 45.71
C LEU A 10 0.10 -12.90 45.32
N SER A 11 1.30 -13.10 45.80
CA SER A 11 2.47 -12.31 45.41
C SER A 11 2.80 -12.50 43.92
N ALA A 12 2.69 -13.72 43.42
CA ALA A 12 2.90 -14.00 42.01
C ALA A 12 1.84 -13.33 41.13
N ILE A 13 0.59 -13.35 41.58
CA ILE A 13 -0.52 -12.66 40.89
C ILE A 13 -0.28 -11.16 40.87
N ALA A 14 0.09 -10.57 42.00
CA ALA A 14 0.38 -9.15 42.09
C ALA A 14 1.51 -8.74 41.16
N ARG A 15 2.54 -9.55 41.06
CA ARG A 15 3.67 -9.32 40.14
C ARG A 15 3.21 -9.36 38.70
N THR A 16 2.40 -10.33 38.35
CA THR A 16 1.85 -10.48 37.00
C THR A 16 0.97 -9.28 36.64
N VAL A 17 0.14 -8.81 37.56
CA VAL A 17 -0.71 -7.63 37.37
C VAL A 17 0.17 -6.38 37.12
N SER A 18 1.25 -6.22 37.88
CA SER A 18 2.20 -5.11 37.67
C SER A 18 2.80 -5.15 36.26
N ILE A 19 3.18 -6.32 35.79
CA ILE A 19 3.74 -6.49 34.44
C ILE A 19 2.70 -6.10 33.41
N ILE A 20 1.45 -6.52 33.58
CA ILE A 20 0.35 -6.19 32.67
C ILE A 20 0.15 -4.68 32.67
N GLN A 21 0.19 -4.02 33.80
CA GLN A 21 0.06 -2.57 33.91
C GLN A 21 1.18 -1.83 33.18
N GLU A 22 2.39 -2.37 33.18
CA GLU A 22 3.51 -1.81 32.44
C GLU A 22 3.35 -2.03 30.93
N MET A 23 2.77 -3.15 30.53
CA MET A 23 2.58 -3.50 29.12
C MET A 23 1.44 -2.73 28.48
N ASN A 24 0.38 -2.42 29.23
CA ASN A 24 -0.80 -1.74 28.68
C ASN A 24 -0.47 -0.45 27.95
N PRO A 25 0.32 0.48 28.51
CA PRO A 25 0.70 1.71 27.79
C PRO A 25 1.48 1.42 26.52
N GLN A 26 2.34 0.39 26.54
CA GLN A 26 3.12 -0.01 25.37
C GLN A 26 2.22 -0.54 24.26
N ILE A 27 1.21 -1.34 24.64
CA ILE A 27 0.23 -1.88 23.69
C ILE A 27 -0.60 -0.75 23.09
N ALA A 28 -1.02 0.20 23.92
CA ALA A 28 -1.78 1.36 23.46
C ALA A 28 -0.96 2.19 22.46
N ALA A 29 0.31 2.44 22.76
CA ALA A 29 1.21 3.17 21.86
C ALA A 29 1.40 2.42 20.54
N ALA A 30 1.59 1.11 20.61
CA ALA A 30 1.72 0.27 19.41
C ALA A 30 0.45 0.29 18.57
N ALA A 31 -0.72 0.26 19.21
CA ALA A 31 -2.00 0.33 18.53
C ALA A 31 -2.17 1.68 17.81
N GLU A 32 -1.77 2.77 18.43
CA GLU A 32 -1.79 4.09 17.80
C GLU A 32 -0.87 4.16 16.59
N GLN A 33 0.33 3.60 16.70
CA GLN A 33 1.26 3.53 15.58
C GLN A 33 0.70 2.70 14.44
N GLN A 34 0.09 1.56 14.76
CA GLN A 34 -0.54 0.71 13.73
C GLN A 34 -1.68 1.44 13.03
N SER A 35 -2.45 2.21 13.77
CA SER A 35 -3.54 3.01 13.21
C SER A 35 -3.01 4.07 12.25
N ALA A 36 -1.94 4.75 12.62
CA ALA A 36 -1.29 5.75 11.77
C ALA A 36 -0.72 5.13 10.50
N VAL A 37 -0.07 3.98 10.63
CA VAL A 37 0.48 3.23 9.47
C VAL A 37 -0.66 2.78 8.56
N ALA A 38 -1.76 2.30 9.12
CA ALA A 38 -2.93 1.88 8.34
C ALA A 38 -3.51 3.05 7.53
N GLU A 39 -3.56 4.24 8.11
CA GLU A 39 -3.99 5.44 7.39
C GLU A 39 -3.04 5.79 6.24
N GLU A 40 -1.74 5.69 6.48
CA GLU A 40 -0.74 5.93 5.43
C GLU A 40 -0.86 4.91 4.30
N ILE A 41 -1.08 3.64 4.63
CA ILE A 41 -1.28 2.60 3.65
C ILE A 41 -2.53 2.90 2.82
N ASN A 42 -3.59 3.34 3.45
CA ASN A 42 -4.83 3.70 2.75
C ASN A 42 -4.59 4.84 1.76
N ARG A 43 -3.86 5.87 2.17
CA ARG A 43 -3.48 6.98 1.27
C ARG A 43 -2.62 6.49 0.12
N SER A 44 -1.69 5.58 0.39
CA SER A 44 -0.82 5.00 -0.64
C SER A 44 -1.62 4.18 -1.65
N VAL A 45 -2.61 3.43 -1.17
CA VAL A 45 -3.52 2.66 -2.04
C VAL A 45 -4.30 3.59 -2.96
N LEU A 46 -4.79 4.71 -2.44
CA LEU A 46 -5.50 5.71 -3.25
C LEU A 46 -4.59 6.33 -4.30
N LYS A 47 -3.33 6.60 -3.95
CA LYS A 47 -2.32 7.11 -4.90
C LYS A 47 -2.05 6.11 -6.01
N VAL A 48 -1.89 4.84 -5.65
CA VAL A 48 -1.67 3.76 -6.63
C VAL A 48 -2.86 3.68 -7.59
N ARG A 49 -4.07 3.83 -7.06
CA ARG A 49 -5.28 3.85 -7.87
C ARG A 49 -5.27 5.00 -8.87
N ASP A 50 -4.91 6.21 -8.41
CA ASP A 50 -4.82 7.39 -9.27
C ASP A 50 -3.77 7.19 -10.36
N VAL A 51 -2.60 6.69 -10.00
CA VAL A 51 -1.52 6.42 -10.96
C VAL A 51 -1.95 5.35 -11.96
N SER A 52 -2.68 4.33 -11.51
CA SER A 52 -3.19 3.28 -12.40
C SER A 52 -4.19 3.85 -13.41
N GLU A 53 -5.05 4.75 -12.99
CA GLU A 53 -6.00 5.43 -13.88
C GLU A 53 -5.26 6.29 -14.91
N GLN A 54 -4.24 7.03 -14.47
CA GLN A 54 -3.41 7.84 -15.36
C GLN A 54 -2.64 6.96 -16.34
N THR A 55 -2.13 5.84 -15.88
CA THR A 55 -1.41 4.88 -16.72
C THR A 55 -2.33 4.30 -17.78
N ALA A 56 -3.56 3.96 -17.42
CA ALA A 56 -4.56 3.47 -18.37
C ALA A 56 -4.88 4.50 -19.44
N ALA A 57 -5.06 5.77 -19.05
CA ALA A 57 -5.30 6.87 -19.98
C ALA A 57 -4.10 7.08 -20.90
N ALA A 58 -2.88 7.07 -20.36
CA ALA A 58 -1.66 7.22 -21.15
C ALA A 58 -1.49 6.05 -22.13
N SER A 59 -1.86 4.83 -21.72
CA SER A 59 -1.81 3.65 -22.60
C SER A 59 -2.78 3.79 -23.76
N GLU A 60 -3.98 4.33 -23.54
CA GLU A 60 -4.95 4.58 -24.58
C GLU A 60 -4.42 5.64 -25.56
N GLU A 61 -3.82 6.71 -25.06
CA GLU A 61 -3.19 7.74 -25.90
C GLU A 61 -2.06 7.15 -26.74
N THR A 62 -1.22 6.31 -26.14
CA THR A 62 -0.13 5.64 -26.82
C THR A 62 -0.66 4.74 -27.92
N ALA A 63 -1.72 3.99 -27.67
CA ALA A 63 -2.35 3.13 -28.67
C ALA A 63 -2.90 3.95 -29.83
N ALA A 64 -3.56 5.07 -29.54
CA ALA A 64 -4.09 5.97 -30.56
C ALA A 64 -2.96 6.58 -31.39
N ALA A 65 -1.87 7.00 -30.76
CA ALA A 65 -0.69 7.54 -31.43
C ALA A 65 -0.04 6.47 -32.34
N SER A 66 -0.01 5.23 -31.89
CA SER A 66 0.53 4.10 -32.68
C SER A 66 -0.29 3.86 -33.93
N VAL A 67 -1.62 3.95 -33.84
CA VAL A 67 -2.51 3.83 -34.99
C VAL A 67 -2.25 4.96 -35.99
N GLN A 68 -2.09 6.20 -35.50
CA GLN A 68 -1.76 7.35 -36.34
C GLN A 68 -0.42 7.20 -37.03
N LEU A 69 0.59 6.69 -36.30
CA LEU A 69 1.91 6.45 -36.89
C LEU A 69 1.86 5.37 -37.99
N THR A 70 1.08 4.33 -37.80
CA THR A 70 0.87 3.30 -38.80
C THR A 70 0.25 3.89 -40.06
N ARG A 71 -0.78 4.71 -39.88
CA ARG A 71 -1.46 5.39 -40.99
C ARG A 71 -0.50 6.32 -41.73
N LEU A 72 0.29 7.11 -40.99
CA LEU A 72 1.27 8.02 -41.55
C LEU A 72 2.33 7.25 -42.35
N SER A 73 2.78 6.12 -41.83
CA SER A 73 3.74 5.25 -42.51
C SER A 73 3.18 4.72 -43.84
N LEU A 74 1.91 4.34 -43.86
CA LEU A 74 1.22 3.89 -45.07
C LEU A 74 1.09 5.03 -46.07
N ASP A 75 0.74 6.23 -45.62
CA ASP A 75 0.63 7.43 -46.44
C ASP A 75 1.97 7.79 -47.07
N LEU A 76 3.06 7.73 -46.27
CA LEU A 76 4.41 7.98 -46.78
C LEU A 76 4.84 6.94 -47.80
N GLN A 77 4.50 5.69 -47.57
CA GLN A 77 4.78 4.60 -48.50
C GLN A 77 4.08 4.82 -49.83
N THR A 78 2.82 5.20 -49.79
CA THR A 78 2.02 5.56 -50.97
C THR A 78 2.64 6.73 -51.72
N LEU A 79 3.11 7.74 -50.99
CA LEU A 79 3.75 8.92 -51.56
C LEU A 79 5.05 8.57 -52.26
N VAL A 80 5.88 7.73 -51.61
CA VAL A 80 7.15 7.24 -52.14
C VAL A 80 6.90 6.44 -53.40
N ASP A 81 5.89 5.57 -53.41
CA ASP A 81 5.51 4.78 -54.59
C ASP A 81 5.09 5.66 -55.75
N LYS A 82 4.42 6.77 -55.51
CA LYS A 82 4.05 7.73 -56.52
C LYS A 82 5.27 8.39 -57.16
N PHE A 83 6.32 8.65 -56.37
CA PHE A 83 7.54 9.26 -56.87
C PHE A 83 8.54 8.26 -57.43
N LYS A 84 8.27 6.99 -57.24
CA LYS A 84 9.11 5.91 -57.75
C LYS A 84 8.72 5.59 -59.20
N LEU A 85 9.50 6.09 -60.09
CA LEU A 85 9.28 5.85 -61.52
C LEU A 85 10.19 4.77 -62.04
#